data_31eeed2cb4a7770019450896dd2d3d1e
#
_entry.id   31eeed2cb4a7770019450896dd2d3d1e
#
_cell.length_a   1.000
_cell.length_b   1.000
_cell.length_c   1.000
_cell.angle_alpha   90.00
_cell.angle_beta   90.00
_cell.angle_gamma   90.00
#
_symmetry.space_group_name_H-M   'P 1'
#
loop_
_entity.id
_entity.type
_entity.pdbx_description
1 polymer ?
#
loop_
_entity_poly.entity_id
_entity_poly.type
_entity_poly.pdbx_seq_one_letter_code
_entity_poly.pdbx_strand_id
1 'polypeptide(L)'
;MRKVSTALLLLLALVSCGKRQDCNVPIGETNFSIDPNDMQYPHLIGDGFEYFIGGNQGVVLIDMGSHSYVAYERTCPLDGHQIVIPADTVLGADGTYRITYPYSNMILQCPQCGSRWINTDGAPLEGSESYCYLHHYSTYWDYTTGLLYVGN
;
A
#
# COMPACT_ATOMS: atom_id res chain seq x y z
N MET A 1 1.14 15.73 54.47
CA MET A 1 1.77 14.78 53.51
C MET A 1 0.84 14.28 52.40
N ARG A 2 -0.49 14.37 52.48
CA ARG A 2 -1.44 13.87 51.47
C ARG A 2 -1.60 14.75 50.21
N LYS A 3 -1.27 16.04 50.26
CA LYS A 3 -1.45 16.99 49.15
C LYS A 3 -0.35 16.98 48.09
N VAL A 4 0.83 16.49 48.43
CA VAL A 4 1.98 16.41 47.49
C VAL A 4 1.85 15.21 46.55
N SER A 5 1.23 14.11 47.01
CA SER A 5 1.05 12.89 46.26
C SER A 5 0.06 13.05 45.09
N THR A 6 -0.98 13.88 45.28
CA THR A 6 -2.00 14.13 44.24
C THR A 6 -1.46 15.02 43.10
N ALA A 7 -0.62 16.00 43.43
CA ALA A 7 -0.01 16.88 42.43
C ALA A 7 1.02 16.13 41.54
N LEU A 8 1.76 15.17 42.11
CA LEU A 8 2.71 14.36 41.38
C LEU A 8 2.01 13.39 40.41
N LEU A 9 0.85 12.83 40.80
CA LEU A 9 0.06 11.96 39.89
C LEU A 9 -0.57 12.76 38.75
N LEU A 10 -0.96 14.01 38.97
CA LEU A 10 -1.49 14.86 37.88
C LEU A 10 -0.41 15.30 36.89
N LEU A 11 0.83 15.47 37.33
CA LEU A 11 1.95 15.82 36.42
C LEU A 11 2.36 14.65 35.51
N LEU A 12 2.24 13.41 35.94
CA LEU A 12 2.52 12.23 35.16
C LEU A 12 1.50 11.96 34.04
N ALA A 13 0.29 12.47 34.16
CA ALA A 13 -0.76 12.32 33.17
C ALA A 13 -0.58 13.25 31.93
N LEU A 14 0.29 14.25 32.01
CA LEU A 14 0.50 15.22 30.92
C LEU A 14 1.65 14.85 29.97
N VAL A 15 2.35 13.75 30.20
CA VAL A 15 3.48 13.30 29.35
C VAL A 15 3.03 12.28 28.29
N SER A 16 1.74 12.14 28.04
CA SER A 16 1.26 11.41 26.86
C SER A 16 1.41 12.28 25.61
N CYS A 17 2.65 12.60 25.27
CA CYS A 17 2.97 13.15 23.95
C CYS A 17 2.81 12.00 22.95
N GLY A 18 1.66 11.96 22.26
CA GLY A 18 1.50 11.06 21.13
C GLY A 18 2.67 11.26 20.17
N LYS A 19 3.41 10.20 19.87
CA LYS A 19 4.47 10.24 18.86
C LYS A 19 3.85 10.75 17.57
N ARG A 20 4.23 11.95 17.14
CA ARG A 20 3.91 12.43 15.80
C ARG A 20 4.59 11.47 14.83
N GLN A 21 3.82 10.81 14.02
CA GLN A 21 4.36 9.98 12.96
C GLN A 21 4.83 10.89 11.84
N ASP A 22 6.13 10.84 11.53
CA ASP A 22 6.68 11.53 10.37
C ASP A 22 6.38 10.69 9.12
N CYS A 23 5.47 11.18 8.28
CA CYS A 23 5.09 10.54 7.02
C CYS A 23 6.13 10.77 5.90
N ASN A 24 7.37 11.01 6.26
CA ASN A 24 8.42 11.34 5.32
C ASN A 24 9.24 10.10 4.98
N VAL A 25 8.71 9.29 4.06
CA VAL A 25 9.43 8.11 3.56
C VAL A 25 10.30 8.53 2.39
N PRO A 26 11.53 7.98 2.25
CA PRO A 26 12.28 8.16 1.02
C PRO A 26 11.47 7.63 -0.16
N ILE A 27 11.21 8.51 -1.12
CA ILE A 27 10.52 8.15 -2.36
C ILE A 27 11.63 7.98 -3.39
N GLY A 28 11.72 6.79 -3.96
CA GLY A 28 12.61 6.54 -5.09
C GLY A 28 12.03 7.09 -6.38
N GLU A 29 12.89 7.45 -7.32
CA GLU A 29 12.44 7.77 -8.67
C GLU A 29 11.94 6.52 -9.38
N THR A 30 10.86 6.65 -10.13
CA THR A 30 10.38 5.61 -11.04
C THR A 30 9.91 6.24 -12.35
N ASN A 31 10.21 5.58 -13.44
CA ASN A 31 9.74 5.99 -14.76
C ASN A 31 9.81 4.78 -15.70
N PHE A 32 8.65 4.21 -16.03
CA PHE A 32 8.55 3.10 -16.97
C PHE A 32 7.25 3.17 -17.75
N SER A 33 7.21 2.45 -18.88
CA SER A 33 5.99 2.25 -19.65
C SER A 33 5.80 0.78 -19.98
N ILE A 34 4.55 0.33 -19.99
CA ILE A 34 4.16 -1.05 -20.27
C ILE A 34 2.93 -1.09 -21.16
N ASP A 35 2.75 -2.20 -21.87
CA ASP A 35 1.43 -2.63 -22.35
C ASP A 35 0.79 -3.49 -21.25
N PRO A 36 -0.28 -3.05 -20.59
CA PRO A 36 -0.91 -3.82 -19.52
C PRO A 36 -1.55 -5.13 -19.98
N ASN A 37 -1.74 -5.30 -21.29
CA ASN A 37 -2.27 -6.54 -21.87
C ASN A 37 -1.16 -7.52 -22.26
N ASP A 38 0.10 -7.18 -22.06
CA ASP A 38 1.21 -8.06 -22.37
C ASP A 38 1.22 -9.25 -21.41
N MET A 39 1.33 -10.47 -21.97
CA MET A 39 1.35 -11.72 -21.22
C MET A 39 2.57 -11.85 -20.27
N GLN A 40 3.54 -10.97 -20.35
CA GLN A 40 4.62 -10.89 -19.36
C GLN A 40 4.15 -10.37 -17.99
N TYR A 41 2.95 -9.78 -17.92
CA TYR A 41 2.32 -9.28 -16.68
C TYR A 41 1.05 -10.09 -16.35
N PRO A 42 1.18 -11.39 -16.07
CA PRO A 42 0.02 -12.27 -15.88
C PRO A 42 -0.83 -11.91 -14.66
N HIS A 43 -0.21 -11.35 -13.62
CA HIS A 43 -0.95 -10.92 -12.43
C HIS A 43 -1.75 -9.65 -12.69
N LEU A 44 -1.25 -8.72 -13.49
CA LEU A 44 -2.02 -7.53 -13.87
C LEU A 44 -3.28 -7.93 -14.65
N ILE A 45 -3.13 -8.87 -15.60
CA ILE A 45 -4.26 -9.38 -16.40
C ILE A 45 -5.21 -10.25 -15.55
N GLY A 46 -4.66 -11.13 -14.71
CA GLY A 46 -5.41 -12.15 -13.96
C GLY A 46 -5.89 -11.68 -12.60
N ASP A 47 -5.04 -11.02 -11.83
CA ASP A 47 -5.26 -10.64 -10.42
C ASP A 47 -5.53 -9.14 -10.24
N GLY A 48 -5.40 -8.34 -11.31
CA GLY A 48 -5.65 -6.90 -11.31
C GLY A 48 -4.52 -6.07 -10.70
N PHE A 49 -3.34 -6.65 -10.47
CA PHE A 49 -2.17 -5.91 -10.01
C PHE A 49 -0.87 -6.58 -10.45
N GLU A 50 0.22 -5.82 -10.47
CA GLU A 50 1.57 -6.33 -10.73
C GLU A 50 2.61 -5.54 -9.92
N TYR A 51 3.73 -6.17 -9.62
CA TYR A 51 4.84 -5.55 -8.93
C TYR A 51 5.97 -5.21 -9.89
N PHE A 52 6.44 -3.96 -9.81
CA PHE A 52 7.53 -3.47 -10.65
C PHE A 52 8.74 -3.06 -9.82
N ILE A 53 9.91 -3.14 -10.43
CA ILE A 53 11.14 -2.57 -9.89
C ILE A 53 11.09 -1.05 -10.10
N GLY A 54 11.48 -0.31 -9.10
CA GLY A 54 11.47 1.16 -9.10
C GLY A 54 11.16 1.68 -7.71
N GLY A 55 11.10 2.99 -7.57
CA GLY A 55 10.89 3.57 -6.26
C GLY A 55 11.98 3.17 -5.25
N ASN A 56 11.61 3.05 -3.99
CA ASN A 56 12.51 2.64 -2.91
C ASN A 56 12.40 1.13 -2.61
N GLN A 57 11.18 0.60 -2.45
CA GLN A 57 10.91 -0.83 -2.18
C GLN A 57 10.15 -1.51 -3.33
N GLY A 58 10.03 -0.86 -4.46
CA GLY A 58 9.26 -1.31 -5.60
C GLY A 58 7.93 -0.56 -5.74
N VAL A 59 7.30 -0.75 -6.88
CA VAL A 59 6.01 -0.16 -7.23
C VAL A 59 4.98 -1.26 -7.32
N VAL A 60 3.80 -1.06 -6.76
CA VAL A 60 2.62 -1.86 -7.06
C VAL A 60 1.72 -1.07 -7.99
N LEU A 61 1.41 -1.65 -9.14
CA LEU A 61 0.47 -1.14 -10.11
C LEU A 61 -0.83 -1.93 -10.01
N ILE A 62 -1.95 -1.24 -9.93
CA ILE A 62 -3.28 -1.84 -9.75
C ILE A 62 -4.18 -1.37 -10.88
N ASP A 63 -4.84 -2.30 -11.54
CA ASP A 63 -5.87 -2.04 -12.54
C ASP A 63 -7.22 -1.76 -11.83
N MET A 64 -7.72 -0.55 -12.01
CA MET A 64 -9.00 -0.10 -11.46
C MET A 64 -10.14 -0.28 -12.47
N GLY A 65 -9.86 -0.86 -13.63
CA GLY A 65 -10.79 -1.04 -14.73
C GLY A 65 -10.89 0.16 -15.66
N SER A 66 -11.39 -0.06 -16.85
CA SER A 66 -11.63 0.98 -17.86
C SER A 66 -10.40 1.84 -18.20
N HIS A 67 -9.22 1.24 -18.28
CA HIS A 67 -7.92 1.89 -18.49
C HIS A 67 -7.55 2.91 -17.39
N SER A 68 -8.09 2.73 -16.21
CA SER A 68 -7.72 3.48 -15.01
C SER A 68 -6.77 2.64 -14.17
N TYR A 69 -5.63 3.21 -13.82
CA TYR A 69 -4.60 2.53 -13.06
C TYR A 69 -4.13 3.42 -11.91
N VAL A 70 -3.76 2.78 -10.80
CA VAL A 70 -3.10 3.45 -9.68
C VAL A 70 -1.77 2.77 -9.39
N ALA A 71 -0.77 3.55 -9.03
CA ALA A 71 0.56 3.03 -8.73
C ALA A 71 1.05 3.60 -7.39
N TYR A 72 1.50 2.71 -6.50
CA TYR A 72 1.98 3.11 -5.18
C TYR A 72 3.41 2.64 -4.95
N GLU A 73 4.16 3.49 -4.23
CA GLU A 73 5.41 3.08 -3.59
C GLU A 73 5.12 2.00 -2.55
N ARG A 74 5.91 0.94 -2.58
CA ARG A 74 5.75 -0.20 -1.66
C ARG A 74 6.50 -0.04 -0.35
N THR A 75 7.04 1.11 -0.07
CA THR A 75 7.67 1.41 1.21
C THR A 75 6.61 1.79 2.24
N CYS A 76 6.55 1.04 3.33
CA CYS A 76 5.65 1.35 4.45
C CYS A 76 6.05 2.68 5.10
N PRO A 77 5.14 3.66 5.21
CA PRO A 77 5.46 4.97 5.78
C PRO A 77 5.71 4.96 7.29
N LEU A 78 5.49 3.84 7.97
CA LEU A 78 5.76 3.72 9.40
C LEU A 78 7.13 3.12 9.70
N ASP A 79 7.49 2.03 9.01
CA ASP A 79 8.66 1.21 9.37
C ASP A 79 9.62 0.93 8.20
N GLY A 80 9.29 1.42 6.99
CA GLY A 80 10.12 1.26 5.79
C GLY A 80 10.08 -0.13 5.16
N HIS A 81 9.31 -1.07 5.70
CA HIS A 81 9.20 -2.41 5.13
C HIS A 81 8.35 -2.42 3.86
N GLN A 82 8.54 -3.48 3.07
CA GLN A 82 7.83 -3.62 1.81
C GLN A 82 6.37 -3.98 2.01
N ILE A 83 5.48 -3.22 1.39
CA ILE A 83 4.04 -3.43 1.37
C ILE A 83 3.69 -4.51 0.34
N VAL A 84 2.69 -5.33 0.66
CA VAL A 84 2.18 -6.39 -0.19
C VAL A 84 0.65 -6.32 -0.29
N ILE A 85 0.10 -6.96 -1.30
CA ILE A 85 -1.32 -7.31 -1.36
C ILE A 85 -1.43 -8.72 -0.78
N PRO A 86 -2.10 -8.90 0.37
CA PRO A 86 -2.25 -10.20 0.98
C PRO A 86 -3.09 -11.13 0.09
N ALA A 87 -2.62 -12.35 -0.05
CA ALA A 87 -3.32 -13.40 -0.78
C ALA A 87 -4.18 -14.24 0.16
N ASP A 88 -5.36 -14.60 -0.29
CA ASP A 88 -6.21 -15.58 0.38
C ASP A 88 -5.95 -16.98 -0.19
N THR A 89 -6.03 -17.98 0.67
CA THR A 89 -5.95 -19.39 0.25
C THR A 89 -7.34 -20.00 0.29
N VAL A 90 -7.85 -20.36 -0.87
CA VAL A 90 -9.19 -20.97 -1.02
C VAL A 90 -9.05 -22.45 -1.39
N LEU A 91 -9.79 -23.32 -0.68
CA LEU A 91 -9.89 -24.74 -1.04
C LEU A 91 -10.87 -24.89 -2.22
N GLY A 92 -10.37 -25.31 -3.36
CA GLY A 92 -11.19 -25.63 -4.54
C GLY A 92 -12.06 -26.87 -4.31
N ALA A 93 -13.14 -26.98 -5.08
CA ALA A 93 -14.03 -28.16 -5.04
C ALA A 93 -13.33 -29.47 -5.42
N ASP A 94 -12.19 -29.40 -6.06
CA ASP A 94 -11.30 -30.50 -6.44
C ASP A 94 -10.33 -30.91 -5.32
N GLY A 95 -10.42 -30.28 -4.14
CA GLY A 95 -9.55 -30.54 -3.00
C GLY A 95 -8.17 -29.88 -3.11
N THR A 96 -7.92 -29.04 -4.12
CA THR A 96 -6.67 -28.30 -4.25
C THR A 96 -6.76 -26.94 -3.58
N TYR A 97 -5.65 -26.46 -3.00
CA TYR A 97 -5.54 -25.09 -2.51
C TYR A 97 -5.14 -24.16 -3.63
N ARG A 98 -5.87 -23.06 -3.77
CA ARG A 98 -5.58 -22.00 -4.75
C ARG A 98 -5.32 -20.70 -4.02
N ILE A 99 -4.33 -19.98 -4.47
CA ILE A 99 -4.07 -18.60 -4.02
C ILE A 99 -5.00 -17.69 -4.84
N THR A 100 -5.73 -16.84 -4.15
CA THR A 100 -6.61 -15.85 -4.76
C THR A 100 -6.35 -14.48 -4.15
N TYR A 101 -6.59 -13.44 -4.93
CA TYR A 101 -6.53 -12.05 -4.47
C TYR A 101 -7.92 -11.44 -4.54
N PRO A 102 -8.36 -10.70 -3.52
CA PRO A 102 -9.70 -10.10 -3.50
C PRO A 102 -9.78 -8.91 -4.47
N TYR A 103 -10.28 -9.15 -5.68
CA TYR A 103 -10.41 -8.14 -6.75
C TYR A 103 -11.19 -6.87 -6.35
N SER A 104 -12.28 -7.03 -5.62
CA SER A 104 -13.20 -5.92 -5.33
C SER A 104 -12.83 -5.08 -4.12
N ASN A 105 -11.97 -5.59 -3.24
CA ASN A 105 -11.57 -4.93 -2.00
C ASN A 105 -10.07 -5.14 -1.74
N MET A 106 -9.26 -4.93 -2.78
CA MET A 106 -7.83 -5.10 -2.68
C MET A 106 -7.26 -4.15 -1.60
N ILE A 107 -6.59 -4.71 -0.62
CA ILE A 107 -5.98 -3.99 0.49
C ILE A 107 -4.47 -4.14 0.37
N LEU A 108 -3.75 -3.04 0.49
CA LEU A 108 -2.31 -3.05 0.65
C LEU A 108 -1.99 -3.18 2.14
N GLN A 109 -1.03 -4.02 2.49
CA GLN A 109 -0.68 -4.28 3.88
C GLN A 109 0.84 -4.33 4.08
N CYS A 110 1.30 -3.75 5.18
CA CYS A 110 2.64 -3.97 5.69
C CYS A 110 2.63 -5.24 6.54
N PRO A 111 3.37 -6.29 6.17
CA PRO A 111 3.39 -7.53 6.95
C PRO A 111 4.09 -7.38 8.31
N GLN A 112 4.91 -6.34 8.47
CA GLN A 112 5.68 -6.11 9.69
C GLN A 112 4.87 -5.37 10.76
N CYS A 113 4.29 -4.20 10.43
CA CYS A 113 3.52 -3.42 11.41
C CYS A 113 2.00 -3.68 11.35
N GLY A 114 1.53 -4.43 10.35
CA GLY A 114 0.11 -4.73 10.18
C GLY A 114 -0.74 -3.58 9.64
N SER A 115 -0.15 -2.40 9.35
CA SER A 115 -0.88 -1.28 8.76
C SER A 115 -1.46 -1.64 7.41
N ARG A 116 -2.65 -1.13 7.12
CA ARG A 116 -3.41 -1.45 5.91
C ARG A 116 -3.90 -0.18 5.23
N TRP A 117 -3.95 -0.22 3.90
CA TRP A 117 -4.38 0.91 3.07
C TRP A 117 -5.37 0.44 2.02
N ILE A 118 -6.31 1.33 1.67
CA ILE A 118 -7.23 1.10 0.57
C ILE A 118 -6.50 1.35 -0.77
N ASN A 119 -6.84 0.55 -1.78
CA ASN A 119 -6.21 0.59 -3.09
C ASN A 119 -6.62 1.78 -3.97
N THR A 120 -7.69 2.49 -3.64
CA THR A 120 -8.23 3.57 -4.49
C THR A 120 -7.44 4.88 -4.39
N ASP A 121 -6.99 5.24 -3.19
CA ASP A 121 -6.32 6.52 -2.91
C ASP A 121 -5.12 6.38 -1.96
N GLY A 122 -4.79 5.15 -1.52
CA GLY A 122 -3.70 4.90 -0.60
C GLY A 122 -3.97 5.38 0.82
N ALA A 123 -5.22 5.69 1.19
CA ALA A 123 -5.57 6.10 2.53
C ALA A 123 -5.41 4.95 3.54
N PRO A 124 -4.92 5.23 4.76
CA PRO A 124 -4.85 4.22 5.80
C PRO A 124 -6.25 3.80 6.25
N LEU A 125 -6.45 2.50 6.42
CA LEU A 125 -7.70 1.96 6.94
C LEU A 125 -7.79 2.15 8.46
N GLU A 126 -9.02 2.21 8.97
CA GLU A 126 -9.28 2.27 10.39
C GLU A 126 -8.60 1.11 11.15
N GLY A 127 -7.97 1.43 12.26
CA GLY A 127 -7.20 0.48 13.06
C GLY A 127 -5.80 0.19 12.54
N SER A 128 -5.33 0.91 11.51
CA SER A 128 -3.94 0.85 11.09
C SER A 128 -3.03 1.56 12.09
N GLU A 129 -1.81 1.04 12.26
CA GLU A 129 -0.75 1.70 13.05
C GLU A 129 -0.22 2.96 12.36
N SER A 130 -0.25 2.99 11.02
CA SER A 130 0.12 4.14 10.22
C SER A 130 -1.07 5.05 9.94
N TYR A 131 -0.88 6.36 10.11
CA TYR A 131 -1.82 7.41 9.72
C TYR A 131 -1.45 8.06 8.38
N CYS A 132 -0.35 7.61 7.77
CA CYS A 132 0.19 8.19 6.55
C CYS A 132 -0.43 7.53 5.32
N TYR A 133 -0.72 8.34 4.31
CA TYR A 133 -1.08 7.84 2.98
C TYR A 133 0.14 7.18 2.32
N LEU A 134 -0.12 6.25 1.43
CA LEU A 134 0.92 5.73 0.55
C LEU A 134 1.33 6.80 -0.46
N HIS A 135 2.59 6.80 -0.84
CA HIS A 135 3.04 7.64 -1.94
C HIS A 135 2.49 7.10 -3.25
N HIS A 136 1.83 7.98 -4.00
CA HIS A 136 1.21 7.68 -5.28
C HIS A 136 2.09 8.19 -6.42
N TYR A 137 2.41 7.33 -7.37
CA TYR A 137 3.06 7.69 -8.64
C TYR A 137 2.01 8.10 -9.67
N SER A 138 2.36 9.03 -10.53
CA SER A 138 1.49 9.43 -11.65
C SER A 138 1.33 8.29 -12.64
N THR A 139 0.11 8.07 -13.10
CA THR A 139 -0.20 7.09 -14.15
C THR A 139 -0.87 7.78 -15.32
N TYR A 140 -0.48 7.45 -16.54
CA TYR A 140 -1.05 8.00 -17.76
C TYR A 140 -1.23 6.93 -18.82
N TRP A 141 -2.46 6.72 -19.26
CA TRP A 141 -2.78 5.82 -20.37
C TRP A 141 -2.78 6.59 -21.69
N ASP A 142 -1.95 6.16 -22.64
CA ASP A 142 -1.93 6.71 -24.00
C ASP A 142 -2.82 5.87 -24.92
N TYR A 143 -3.96 6.41 -25.26
CA TYR A 143 -4.91 5.77 -26.17
C TYR A 143 -4.40 5.58 -27.60
N THR A 144 -3.33 6.28 -28.01
CA THR A 144 -2.75 6.19 -29.35
C THR A 144 -1.81 5.00 -29.46
N THR A 145 -1.00 4.79 -28.44
CA THR A 145 0.02 3.72 -28.42
C THR A 145 -0.45 2.47 -27.68
N GLY A 146 -1.49 2.58 -26.83
CA GLY A 146 -1.91 1.51 -25.92
C GLY A 146 -0.93 1.25 -24.79
N LEU A 147 -0.06 2.22 -24.48
CA LEU A 147 0.90 2.12 -23.39
C LEU A 147 0.42 2.87 -22.14
N LEU A 148 0.73 2.28 -21.01
CA LEU A 148 0.60 2.89 -19.71
C LEU A 148 1.95 3.40 -19.25
N TYR A 149 2.02 4.68 -18.90
CA TYR A 149 3.19 5.33 -18.32
C TYR A 149 3.02 5.48 -16.82
N VAL A 150 4.06 5.16 -16.07
CA VAL A 150 4.11 5.30 -14.60
C VAL A 150 5.37 6.07 -14.22
N GLY A 151 5.23 7.12 -13.43
CA GLY A 151 6.39 7.92 -13.03
C GLY A 151 6.10 8.96 -11.94
N ASN A 152 7.17 9.64 -11.52
CA ASN A 152 7.10 10.78 -10.59
C ASN A 152 6.51 12.00 -11.27
#